data_219bbac5ebb9a532c564ea51fe423a1b
#
_entry.id   219bbac5ebb9a532c564ea51fe423a1b
#
_cell.length_a   1.000
_cell.length_b   1.000
_cell.length_c   1.000
_cell.angle_alpha   90.00
_cell.angle_beta   90.00
_cell.angle_gamma   90.00
#
_symmetry.space_group_name_H-M   'P 1'
#
loop_
_entity.id
_entity.type
_entity.pdbx_description
1 polymer ?
#
loop_
_entity_poly.entity_id
_entity_poly.type
_entity_poly.pdbx_seq_one_letter_code
_entity_poly.pdbx_strand_id
1 'polypeptide(L)'
;FTYAGGIYRDCWLIKTNKVFITDANEENHIAGGGVFVSYGKVSEELSEINIKTMLKNIAGSNFKGSLVYELQDASLKTVWSKKLNASISRQKSTTLSTKAAIKDVQLWTPDHPYLYRLNIYVKNQQNKIVDGYYIRIGIRSLEFKAGDGFWLNGKPYPEPLIGANRHQDFAIVGNALSNSLHWRDAKKLKDTGLRVIRNAHYPQDPAFMDACDELGLFVIENTPGWQFWNPEPSFANYVYNDIRNIVRRDRNRPSVWLWEPILNETWYPDDFAKKVKGIVHEEYPYPYCYTACDATAKGSEYYNIQFTHPLSGDPTWTLSSDKVDPKKNYFTREWG
;
A
#
# COMPACT_ATOMS: atom_id res chain seq x y z
N PHE A 1 -13.04 -3.01 -23.32
CA PHE A 1 -11.69 -2.79 -22.78
C PHE A 1 -10.65 -3.30 -23.77
N THR A 2 -9.72 -2.44 -24.11
CA THR A 2 -8.58 -2.83 -24.95
C THR A 2 -7.45 -3.23 -24.02
N TYR A 3 -7.11 -4.52 -23.98
CA TYR A 3 -5.89 -4.96 -23.32
C TYR A 3 -4.71 -4.58 -24.19
N ALA A 4 -3.97 -3.56 -23.80
CA ALA A 4 -2.72 -3.23 -24.45
C ALA A 4 -1.67 -4.28 -24.05
N GLY A 5 -1.12 -4.98 -25.03
CA GLY A 5 0.03 -5.86 -24.81
C GLY A 5 1.34 -5.06 -24.84
N GLY A 6 2.40 -5.67 -24.31
CA GLY A 6 3.74 -5.09 -24.34
C GLY A 6 4.16 -4.40 -23.02
N ILE A 7 5.33 -3.76 -23.07
CA ILE A 7 5.91 -3.05 -21.94
C ILE A 7 5.41 -1.60 -21.99
N TYR A 8 4.57 -1.22 -21.03
CA TYR A 8 3.96 0.11 -20.97
C TYR A 8 4.28 0.88 -19.67
N ARG A 9 5.08 0.27 -18.79
CA ARG A 9 5.61 0.88 -17.56
C ARG A 9 7.12 0.83 -17.56
N ASP A 10 7.74 1.51 -16.61
CA ASP A 10 9.19 1.57 -16.46
C ASP A 10 9.82 0.17 -16.32
N CYS A 11 10.97 0.00 -16.94
CA CYS A 11 11.83 -1.16 -16.74
C CYS A 11 13.09 -0.73 -15.99
N TRP A 12 13.43 -1.41 -14.92
CA TRP A 12 14.58 -1.09 -14.08
C TRP A 12 15.60 -2.22 -14.09
N LEU A 13 16.86 -1.88 -14.31
CA LEU A 13 17.98 -2.77 -14.04
C LEU A 13 18.57 -2.43 -12.67
N ILE A 14 18.34 -3.28 -11.68
CA ILE A 14 18.85 -3.10 -10.32
C ILE A 14 20.19 -3.83 -10.19
N LYS A 15 21.26 -3.07 -9.91
CA LYS A 15 22.60 -3.61 -9.67
C LYS A 15 22.93 -3.45 -8.19
N THR A 16 23.15 -4.54 -7.50
CA THR A 16 23.50 -4.59 -6.09
C THR A 16 24.93 -5.10 -5.86
N ASN A 17 25.42 -4.97 -4.63
CA ASN A 17 26.60 -5.68 -4.16
C ASN A 17 26.22 -7.15 -3.85
N LYS A 18 27.20 -7.96 -3.47
CA LYS A 18 26.97 -9.34 -3.00
C LYS A 18 26.27 -9.42 -1.64
N VAL A 19 26.27 -8.34 -0.89
CA VAL A 19 25.46 -8.16 0.33
C VAL A 19 24.56 -6.96 0.11
N PHE A 20 23.25 -7.14 0.16
CA PHE A 20 22.30 -6.12 -0.23
C PHE A 20 20.97 -6.23 0.51
N ILE A 21 20.20 -5.16 0.49
CA ILE A 21 18.80 -5.11 0.91
C ILE A 21 17.96 -5.78 -0.17
N THR A 22 17.15 -6.76 0.21
CA THR A 22 16.37 -7.54 -0.75
C THR A 22 15.20 -6.76 -1.33
N ASP A 23 14.64 -7.24 -2.44
CA ASP A 23 13.32 -6.84 -2.91
C ASP A 23 12.23 -7.71 -2.27
N ALA A 24 11.08 -7.11 -1.95
CA ALA A 24 10.01 -7.81 -1.23
C ALA A 24 9.31 -8.86 -2.10
N ASN A 25 9.15 -8.60 -3.39
CA ASN A 25 8.50 -9.52 -4.32
C ASN A 25 9.44 -10.65 -4.73
N GLU A 26 10.71 -10.35 -5.00
CA GLU A 26 11.73 -11.34 -5.37
C GLU A 26 11.99 -12.36 -4.25
N GLU A 27 12.06 -11.91 -2.99
CA GLU A 27 12.26 -12.82 -1.85
C GLU A 27 11.03 -13.65 -1.53
N ASN A 28 9.84 -13.20 -1.95
CA ASN A 28 8.56 -13.90 -1.76
C ASN A 28 8.34 -14.37 -0.30
N HIS A 29 8.66 -13.51 0.65
CA HIS A 29 8.57 -13.81 2.08
C HIS A 29 7.35 -13.13 2.70
N ILE A 30 6.44 -13.89 3.30
CA ILE A 30 5.21 -13.36 3.93
C ILE A 30 5.57 -12.37 5.04
N ALA A 31 4.95 -11.19 5.01
CA ALA A 31 5.20 -10.06 5.93
C ALA A 31 6.68 -9.71 6.09
N GLY A 32 7.47 -9.93 5.02
CA GLY A 32 8.92 -9.75 5.01
C GLY A 32 9.43 -9.33 3.64
N GLY A 33 10.73 -9.55 3.41
CA GLY A 33 11.43 -9.09 2.20
C GLY A 33 11.59 -7.57 2.15
N GLY A 34 12.66 -7.09 1.57
CA GLY A 34 12.91 -5.66 1.41
C GLY A 34 12.87 -4.87 2.71
N VAL A 35 12.26 -3.69 2.64
CA VAL A 35 11.97 -2.83 3.78
C VAL A 35 10.49 -2.86 4.08
N PHE A 36 10.13 -3.05 5.35
CA PHE A 36 8.74 -2.98 5.79
C PHE A 36 8.62 -2.04 6.99
N VAL A 37 7.83 -0.99 6.84
CA VAL A 37 7.53 -0.02 7.87
C VAL A 37 6.09 -0.19 8.34
N SER A 38 5.90 -0.26 9.65
CA SER A 38 4.58 -0.27 10.27
C SER A 38 4.57 0.66 11.48
N TYR A 39 3.38 1.05 11.91
CA TYR A 39 3.22 2.02 12.97
C TYR A 39 2.59 1.37 14.19
N GLY A 40 3.08 1.76 15.38
CA GLY A 40 2.44 1.48 16.65
C GLY A 40 1.52 2.63 17.04
N LYS A 41 1.75 3.22 18.22
CA LYS A 41 1.06 4.45 18.62
C LYS A 41 1.47 5.60 17.69
N VAL A 42 0.49 6.38 17.24
CA VAL A 42 0.70 7.54 16.37
C VAL A 42 0.07 8.76 17.01
N SER A 43 0.88 9.79 17.27
CA SER A 43 0.42 11.13 17.65
C SER A 43 1.47 12.17 17.24
N GLU A 44 1.11 13.44 17.21
CA GLU A 44 2.01 14.56 16.94
C GLU A 44 3.14 14.64 17.97
N GLU A 45 2.84 14.33 19.25
CA GLU A 45 3.81 14.39 20.35
C GLU A 45 4.82 13.25 20.30
N LEU A 46 4.36 12.03 19.97
CA LEU A 46 5.19 10.84 19.94
C LEU A 46 4.59 9.77 19.03
N SER A 47 5.34 9.35 18.03
CA SER A 47 4.94 8.24 17.16
C SER A 47 5.96 7.11 17.17
N GLU A 48 5.46 5.89 17.15
CA GLU A 48 6.25 4.66 17.11
C GLU A 48 6.28 4.09 15.69
N ILE A 49 7.48 3.92 15.15
CA ILE A 49 7.73 3.34 13.84
C ILE A 49 8.46 2.02 14.02
N ASN A 50 7.93 0.94 13.50
CA ASN A 50 8.59 -0.36 13.45
C ASN A 50 9.17 -0.54 12.05
N ILE A 51 10.45 -0.87 11.96
CA ILE A 51 11.16 -1.05 10.70
C ILE A 51 11.76 -2.46 10.67
N LYS A 52 11.44 -3.22 9.63
CA LYS A 52 12.09 -4.49 9.31
C LYS A 52 12.84 -4.33 8.00
N THR A 53 14.05 -4.86 7.95
CA THR A 53 14.87 -4.86 6.73
C THR A 53 15.50 -6.23 6.55
N MET A 54 15.25 -6.84 5.40
CA MET A 54 15.83 -8.12 5.04
C MET A 54 17.09 -7.91 4.20
N LEU A 55 18.18 -8.51 4.63
CA LEU A 55 19.46 -8.50 3.96
C LEU A 55 19.78 -9.90 3.43
N LYS A 56 20.40 -9.96 2.26
CA LYS A 56 20.89 -11.18 1.64
C LYS A 56 22.37 -11.12 1.37
N ASN A 57 23.06 -12.21 1.66
CA ASN A 57 24.47 -12.39 1.36
C ASN A 57 24.64 -13.51 0.33
N ILE A 58 24.97 -13.16 -0.90
CA ILE A 58 25.28 -14.11 -1.99
C ILE A 58 26.80 -14.27 -2.20
N ALA A 59 27.64 -13.73 -1.29
CA ALA A 59 29.08 -13.92 -1.33
C ALA A 59 29.47 -15.34 -0.91
N GLY A 60 30.69 -15.74 -1.26
CA GLY A 60 31.29 -17.01 -0.83
C GLY A 60 31.75 -17.04 0.63
N SER A 61 31.66 -15.92 1.36
CA SER A 61 32.09 -15.77 2.75
C SER A 61 31.00 -15.15 3.63
N ASN A 62 31.12 -15.31 4.94
CA ASN A 62 30.24 -14.64 5.89
C ASN A 62 30.48 -13.14 5.85
N PHE A 63 29.41 -12.38 6.00
CA PHE A 63 29.45 -10.93 6.12
C PHE A 63 29.35 -10.51 7.60
N LYS A 64 30.17 -9.55 7.98
CA LYS A 64 30.05 -8.81 9.23
C LYS A 64 30.10 -7.31 8.92
N GLY A 65 29.19 -6.56 9.53
CA GLY A 65 29.06 -5.13 9.28
C GLY A 65 27.95 -4.52 10.10
N SER A 66 27.29 -3.52 9.55
CA SER A 66 26.17 -2.85 10.21
C SER A 66 25.11 -2.41 9.22
N LEU A 67 23.88 -2.33 9.72
CA LEU A 67 22.74 -1.69 9.07
C LEU A 67 22.48 -0.36 9.78
N VAL A 68 22.48 0.74 9.02
CA VAL A 68 22.31 2.10 9.54
C VAL A 68 21.03 2.67 8.97
N TYR A 69 20.18 3.17 9.85
CA TYR A 69 18.95 3.88 9.50
C TYR A 69 19.11 5.36 9.81
N GLU A 70 18.61 6.20 8.91
CA GLU A 70 18.51 7.65 9.09
C GLU A 70 17.14 8.11 8.60
N LEU A 71 16.32 8.61 9.53
CA LEU A 71 15.05 9.23 9.19
C LEU A 71 15.26 10.74 9.05
N GLN A 72 14.95 11.26 7.89
CA GLN A 72 15.07 12.68 7.56
C GLN A 72 13.70 13.32 7.38
N ASP A 73 13.58 14.56 7.81
CA ASP A 73 12.43 15.41 7.55
C ASP A 73 12.43 15.98 6.11
N ALA A 74 11.43 16.78 5.77
CA ALA A 74 11.32 17.38 4.43
C ALA A 74 12.49 18.33 4.09
N SER A 75 13.20 18.85 5.08
CA SER A 75 14.43 19.67 4.90
C SER A 75 15.69 18.82 4.79
N LEU A 76 15.60 17.50 4.77
CA LEU A 76 16.67 16.52 4.78
C LEU A 76 17.50 16.51 6.07
N LYS A 77 16.99 17.12 7.14
CA LYS A 77 17.61 17.05 8.47
C LYS A 77 17.29 15.69 9.09
N THR A 78 18.30 15.00 9.61
CA THR A 78 18.14 13.73 10.32
C THR A 78 17.47 13.97 11.68
N VAL A 79 16.26 13.43 11.85
CA VAL A 79 15.46 13.53 13.08
C VAL A 79 15.59 12.29 13.96
N TRP A 80 16.04 11.18 13.38
CA TRP A 80 16.33 9.95 14.11
C TRP A 80 17.34 9.10 13.35
N SER A 81 18.21 8.40 14.08
CA SER A 81 19.12 7.44 13.49
C SER A 81 19.34 6.23 14.41
N LYS A 82 19.66 5.10 13.80
CA LYS A 82 19.98 3.85 14.52
C LYS A 82 20.97 3.01 13.74
N LYS A 83 21.93 2.45 14.44
CA LYS A 83 22.87 1.46 13.91
C LYS A 83 22.62 0.12 14.57
N LEU A 84 22.52 -0.93 13.76
CA LEU A 84 22.41 -2.33 14.18
C LEU A 84 23.62 -3.10 13.65
N ASN A 85 24.14 -4.04 14.42
CA ASN A 85 25.12 -4.99 13.92
C ASN A 85 24.48 -5.96 12.95
N ALA A 86 25.13 -6.21 11.81
CA ALA A 86 24.68 -7.16 10.80
C ALA A 86 25.72 -8.29 10.66
N SER A 87 25.29 -9.52 10.90
CA SER A 87 26.07 -10.72 10.67
C SER A 87 25.25 -11.68 9.84
N ILE A 88 25.74 -12.00 8.62
CA ILE A 88 24.97 -12.81 7.66
C ILE A 88 25.89 -13.91 7.15
N SER A 89 25.52 -15.16 7.39
CA SER A 89 26.24 -16.32 6.85
C SER A 89 26.25 -16.29 5.32
N ARG A 90 27.28 -16.91 4.74
CA ARG A 90 27.36 -17.07 3.27
C ARG A 90 26.09 -17.71 2.72
N GLN A 91 25.61 -17.21 1.59
CA GLN A 91 24.42 -17.73 0.88
C GLN A 91 23.15 -17.77 1.75
N LYS A 92 23.01 -16.83 2.70
CA LYS A 92 21.85 -16.74 3.60
C LYS A 92 21.27 -15.33 3.61
N SER A 93 20.03 -15.25 4.04
CA SER A 93 19.34 -14.00 4.34
C SER A 93 19.16 -13.85 5.86
N THR A 94 18.99 -12.60 6.31
CA THR A 94 18.63 -12.28 7.69
C THR A 94 17.72 -11.06 7.72
N THR A 95 16.78 -11.03 8.65
CA THR A 95 15.93 -9.86 8.89
C THR A 95 16.39 -9.16 10.16
N LEU A 96 16.67 -7.87 10.04
CA LEU A 96 16.95 -7.00 11.17
C LEU A 96 15.73 -6.11 11.43
N SER A 97 15.39 -5.93 12.70
CA SER A 97 14.23 -5.13 13.11
C SER A 97 14.65 -4.09 14.13
N THR A 98 14.03 -2.92 14.06
CA THR A 98 14.20 -1.85 15.02
C THR A 98 12.90 -1.08 15.22
N LYS A 99 12.84 -0.37 16.36
CA LYS A 99 11.77 0.59 16.65
C LYS A 99 12.36 1.98 16.77
N ALA A 100 11.65 2.96 16.23
CA ALA A 100 11.93 4.36 16.37
C ALA A 100 10.78 5.01 17.14
N ALA A 101 11.13 5.82 18.14
CA ALA A 101 10.19 6.71 18.82
C ALA A 101 10.53 8.13 18.38
N ILE A 102 9.66 8.76 17.62
CA ILE A 102 9.86 10.09 17.05
C ILE A 102 8.99 11.07 17.80
N LYS A 103 9.58 12.16 18.26
CA LYS A 103 8.88 13.27 18.91
C LYS A 103 8.59 14.39 17.92
N ASP A 104 7.62 15.22 18.23
CA ASP A 104 7.23 16.41 17.45
C ASP A 104 7.01 16.07 15.97
N VAL A 105 6.11 15.08 15.76
CA VAL A 105 5.89 14.44 14.46
C VAL A 105 4.96 15.28 13.59
N GLN A 106 5.36 15.49 12.34
CA GLN A 106 4.46 15.96 11.30
C GLN A 106 3.70 14.74 10.75
N LEU A 107 2.41 14.64 11.06
CA LEU A 107 1.57 13.54 10.60
C LEU A 107 1.12 13.75 9.16
N TRP A 108 1.06 12.65 8.40
CA TRP A 108 0.53 12.67 7.05
C TRP A 108 -1.01 12.76 7.11
N THR A 109 -1.56 13.70 6.36
CA THR A 109 -3.00 13.83 6.07
C THR A 109 -3.21 14.25 4.62
N PRO A 110 -4.41 14.12 4.05
CA PRO A 110 -4.72 14.66 2.72
C PRO A 110 -4.45 16.15 2.56
N ASP A 111 -4.61 16.95 3.61
CA ASP A 111 -4.39 18.39 3.56
C ASP A 111 -2.97 18.80 3.93
N HIS A 112 -2.24 17.91 4.60
CA HIS A 112 -0.83 18.08 4.95
C HIS A 112 -0.08 16.76 4.69
N PRO A 113 0.22 16.43 3.42
CA PRO A 113 0.82 15.15 3.03
C PRO A 113 2.33 15.12 3.32
N TYR A 114 2.68 15.20 4.60
CA TYR A 114 4.07 15.27 5.03
C TYR A 114 4.77 13.93 4.90
N LEU A 115 5.90 13.93 4.17
CA LEU A 115 6.70 12.73 3.93
C LEU A 115 8.08 12.87 4.57
N TYR A 116 8.45 11.86 5.32
CA TYR A 116 9.81 11.62 5.78
C TYR A 116 10.56 10.76 4.76
N ARG A 117 11.89 10.90 4.74
CA ARG A 117 12.78 10.03 3.99
C ARG A 117 13.52 9.10 4.94
N LEU A 118 13.29 7.81 4.83
CA LEU A 118 14.01 6.77 5.55
C LEU A 118 15.14 6.25 4.66
N ASN A 119 16.38 6.63 4.97
CA ASN A 119 17.58 6.10 4.33
C ASN A 119 18.09 4.90 5.12
N ILE A 120 18.56 3.89 4.41
CA ILE A 120 19.04 2.63 4.98
C ILE A 120 20.35 2.28 4.29
N TYR A 121 21.43 2.08 5.06
CA TYR A 121 22.74 1.79 4.53
C TYR A 121 23.30 0.49 5.12
N VAL A 122 23.76 -0.39 4.26
CA VAL A 122 24.55 -1.56 4.63
C VAL A 122 26.01 -1.15 4.59
N LYS A 123 26.72 -1.22 5.76
CA LYS A 123 28.13 -0.87 5.87
C LYS A 123 28.94 -2.09 6.28
N ASN A 124 30.13 -2.26 5.67
CA ASN A 124 31.08 -3.29 6.06
C ASN A 124 31.84 -2.95 7.36
N GLN A 125 32.76 -3.80 7.78
CA GLN A 125 33.57 -3.58 8.99
C GLN A 125 34.47 -2.34 8.93
N GLN A 126 34.84 -1.90 7.70
CA GLN A 126 35.60 -0.67 7.44
C GLN A 126 34.70 0.57 7.37
N ASN A 127 33.44 0.45 7.76
CA ASN A 127 32.42 1.50 7.70
C ASN A 127 32.11 2.04 6.30
N LYS A 128 32.54 1.32 5.24
CA LYS A 128 32.20 1.64 3.84
C LYS A 128 30.81 1.16 3.50
N ILE A 129 30.00 2.01 2.85
CA ILE A 129 28.68 1.63 2.32
C ILE A 129 28.89 0.61 1.21
N VAL A 130 28.24 -0.55 1.33
CA VAL A 130 28.24 -1.61 0.33
C VAL A 130 26.91 -1.73 -0.38
N ASP A 131 25.83 -1.27 0.26
CA ASP A 131 24.49 -1.15 -0.36
C ASP A 131 23.68 -0.05 0.33
N GLY A 132 22.67 0.47 -0.34
CA GLY A 132 21.81 1.50 0.23
C GLY A 132 20.45 1.54 -0.45
N TYR A 133 19.44 1.88 0.34
CA TYR A 133 18.07 2.02 -0.10
C TYR A 133 17.40 3.20 0.61
N TYR A 134 16.43 3.81 -0.02
CA TYR A 134 15.58 4.77 0.67
C TYR A 134 14.11 4.58 0.29
N ILE A 135 13.25 4.91 1.22
CA ILE A 135 11.80 5.03 0.98
C ILE A 135 11.28 6.32 1.57
N ARG A 136 10.19 6.81 1.03
CA ARG A 136 9.41 7.89 1.64
C ARG A 136 8.31 7.25 2.47
N ILE A 137 8.06 7.78 3.66
CA ILE A 137 7.02 7.33 4.56
C ILE A 137 6.22 8.52 5.08
N GLY A 138 4.92 8.35 5.18
CA GLY A 138 4.03 9.29 5.87
C GLY A 138 3.51 8.66 7.15
N ILE A 139 3.79 9.29 8.29
CA ILE A 139 3.40 8.74 9.58
C ILE A 139 1.92 9.05 9.81
N ARG A 140 1.10 8.01 9.93
CA ARG A 140 -0.34 8.12 10.12
C ARG A 140 -0.95 6.90 10.80
N SER A 141 -2.13 7.06 11.37
CA SER A 141 -3.01 5.97 11.79
C SER A 141 -4.37 6.08 11.10
N LEU A 142 -4.95 4.94 10.78
CA LEU A 142 -6.28 4.80 10.18
C LEU A 142 -7.14 3.95 11.10
N GLU A 143 -8.36 4.38 11.36
CA GLU A 143 -9.32 3.57 12.10
C GLU A 143 -10.70 3.71 11.45
N PHE A 144 -11.43 2.59 11.39
CA PHE A 144 -12.83 2.56 11.01
C PHE A 144 -13.63 2.08 12.21
N LYS A 145 -14.48 2.94 12.75
CA LYS A 145 -15.31 2.65 13.93
C LYS A 145 -16.76 2.52 13.50
N ALA A 146 -17.32 1.34 13.69
CA ALA A 146 -18.71 1.08 13.33
C ALA A 146 -19.65 2.10 14.01
N GLY A 147 -20.51 2.74 13.20
CA GLY A 147 -21.43 3.77 13.69
C GLY A 147 -20.82 5.16 13.94
N ASP A 148 -19.47 5.29 13.88
CA ASP A 148 -18.74 6.55 14.13
C ASP A 148 -17.84 6.97 12.94
N GLY A 149 -17.74 6.11 11.93
CA GLY A 149 -17.08 6.42 10.67
C GLY A 149 -15.56 6.27 10.65
N PHE A 150 -14.93 7.05 9.77
CA PHE A 150 -13.48 7.01 9.55
C PHE A 150 -12.75 8.00 10.47
N TRP A 151 -11.65 7.52 11.04
CA TRP A 151 -10.77 8.29 11.91
C TRP A 151 -9.36 8.31 11.33
N LEU A 152 -8.76 9.49 11.30
CA LEU A 152 -7.38 9.70 10.86
C LEU A 152 -6.58 10.29 12.03
N ASN A 153 -5.45 9.68 12.35
CA ASN A 153 -4.54 10.16 13.40
C ASN A 153 -5.25 10.36 14.76
N GLY A 154 -6.15 9.44 15.11
CA GLY A 154 -6.87 9.43 16.38
C GLY A 154 -8.01 10.44 16.47
N LYS A 155 -8.39 11.11 15.37
CA LYS A 155 -9.50 12.10 15.31
C LYS A 155 -10.51 11.68 14.24
N PRO A 156 -11.82 11.92 14.43
CA PRO A 156 -12.82 11.76 13.39
C PRO A 156 -12.40 12.56 12.15
N TYR A 157 -12.48 11.97 10.98
CA TYR A 157 -12.15 12.68 9.75
C TYR A 157 -13.30 13.65 9.39
N PRO A 158 -13.03 14.96 9.31
CA PRO A 158 -14.11 15.94 9.27
C PRO A 158 -14.71 16.16 7.87
N GLU A 159 -13.97 15.77 6.83
CA GLU A 159 -14.34 16.09 5.46
C GLU A 159 -15.08 14.95 4.77
N PRO A 160 -15.98 15.23 3.82
CA PRO A 160 -16.57 14.20 2.98
C PRO A 160 -15.48 13.46 2.18
N LEU A 161 -15.56 12.13 2.19
CA LEU A 161 -14.65 11.27 1.42
C LEU A 161 -15.19 11.10 -0.01
N ILE A 162 -15.10 12.15 -0.80
CA ILE A 162 -15.51 12.17 -2.20
C ILE A 162 -14.36 11.65 -3.04
N GLY A 163 -14.63 10.71 -3.94
CA GLY A 163 -13.62 10.07 -4.77
C GLY A 163 -14.10 9.76 -6.18
N ALA A 164 -13.21 9.12 -6.94
CA ALA A 164 -13.49 8.62 -8.27
C ALA A 164 -12.77 7.30 -8.52
N ASN A 165 -13.32 6.50 -9.43
CA ASN A 165 -12.61 5.37 -10.02
C ASN A 165 -11.63 5.91 -11.08
N ARG A 166 -10.43 5.36 -11.09
CA ARG A 166 -9.43 5.72 -12.08
C ARG A 166 -8.97 4.52 -12.87
N HIS A 167 -9.12 4.61 -14.19
CA HIS A 167 -8.43 3.75 -15.15
C HIS A 167 -7.16 4.45 -15.63
N GLN A 168 -6.08 3.67 -15.86
CA GLN A 168 -4.82 4.20 -16.39
C GLN A 168 -4.86 4.29 -17.91
N ASP A 169 -5.92 4.86 -18.45
CA ASP A 169 -6.13 5.00 -19.88
C ASP A 169 -6.05 6.49 -20.27
N PHE A 170 -5.29 6.77 -21.33
CA PHE A 170 -5.16 8.12 -21.83
C PHE A 170 -5.31 8.14 -23.35
N ALA A 171 -5.94 9.18 -23.86
CA ALA A 171 -6.12 9.33 -25.30
C ALA A 171 -4.76 9.26 -26.03
N ILE A 172 -4.72 8.55 -27.15
CA ILE A 172 -3.57 8.39 -28.05
C ILE A 172 -2.52 7.39 -27.51
N VAL A 173 -2.13 7.48 -26.24
CA VAL A 173 -1.04 6.67 -25.65
C VAL A 173 -1.51 5.43 -24.88
N GLY A 174 -2.84 5.29 -24.66
CA GLY A 174 -3.38 4.18 -23.87
C GLY A 174 -2.78 4.15 -22.48
N ASN A 175 -2.26 3.00 -22.07
CA ASN A 175 -1.67 2.80 -20.74
C ASN A 175 -0.19 3.23 -20.64
N ALA A 176 0.44 3.66 -21.74
CA ALA A 176 1.86 4.03 -21.78
C ALA A 176 2.08 5.50 -21.39
N LEU A 177 1.65 5.86 -20.19
CA LEU A 177 1.80 7.21 -19.66
C LEU A 177 3.22 7.42 -19.11
N SER A 178 3.75 8.63 -19.32
CA SER A 178 4.99 9.04 -18.63
C SER A 178 4.74 9.31 -17.15
N ASN A 179 5.78 9.19 -16.31
CA ASN A 179 5.69 9.45 -14.88
C ASN A 179 5.17 10.85 -14.56
N SER A 180 5.58 11.86 -15.34
CA SER A 180 5.10 13.24 -15.22
C SER A 180 3.61 13.40 -15.54
N LEU A 181 3.08 12.57 -16.45
CA LEU A 181 1.66 12.58 -16.77
C LEU A 181 0.83 11.94 -15.66
N HIS A 182 1.33 10.88 -15.04
CA HIS A 182 0.72 10.28 -13.84
C HIS A 182 0.63 11.29 -12.69
N TRP A 183 1.71 12.04 -12.45
CA TRP A 183 1.73 13.07 -11.41
C TRP A 183 0.75 14.20 -11.70
N ARG A 184 0.74 14.68 -12.95
CA ARG A 184 -0.19 15.72 -13.41
C ARG A 184 -1.65 15.28 -13.30
N ASP A 185 -1.94 14.03 -13.58
CA ASP A 185 -3.27 13.45 -13.48
C ASP A 185 -3.73 13.41 -12.01
N ALA A 186 -2.91 12.88 -11.12
CA ALA A 186 -3.18 12.90 -9.68
C ALA A 186 -3.40 14.32 -9.15
N LYS A 187 -2.59 15.29 -9.62
CA LYS A 187 -2.78 16.70 -9.23
C LYS A 187 -4.12 17.27 -9.70
N LYS A 188 -4.54 16.98 -10.91
CA LYS A 188 -5.85 17.41 -11.41
C LYS A 188 -6.99 16.81 -10.59
N LEU A 189 -6.91 15.53 -10.26
CA LEU A 189 -7.90 14.87 -9.39
C LEU A 189 -7.95 15.55 -8.02
N LYS A 190 -6.81 15.85 -7.42
CA LYS A 190 -6.74 16.59 -6.16
C LYS A 190 -7.32 18.00 -6.27
N ASP A 191 -6.99 18.72 -7.31
CA ASP A 191 -7.44 20.12 -7.54
C ASP A 191 -8.97 20.21 -7.76
N THR A 192 -9.62 19.13 -8.21
CA THR A 192 -11.10 19.05 -8.29
C THR A 192 -11.78 18.78 -6.94
N GLY A 193 -11.00 18.64 -5.87
CA GLY A 193 -11.54 18.39 -4.52
C GLY A 193 -11.69 16.91 -4.16
N LEU A 194 -11.27 15.98 -5.01
CA LEU A 194 -11.29 14.56 -4.69
C LEU A 194 -10.34 14.23 -3.54
N ARG A 195 -10.78 13.33 -2.67
CA ARG A 195 -10.03 12.84 -1.51
C ARG A 195 -9.62 11.38 -1.65
N VAL A 196 -10.38 10.60 -2.40
CA VAL A 196 -10.19 9.16 -2.56
C VAL A 196 -10.12 8.79 -4.04
N ILE A 197 -9.14 7.99 -4.40
CA ILE A 197 -9.06 7.38 -5.73
C ILE A 197 -9.13 5.87 -5.58
N ARG A 198 -10.08 5.25 -6.25
CA ARG A 198 -10.14 3.81 -6.37
C ARG A 198 -9.42 3.38 -7.65
N ASN A 199 -8.41 2.55 -7.51
CA ASN A 199 -7.61 2.05 -8.62
C ASN A 199 -8.37 0.97 -9.40
N ALA A 200 -9.40 1.38 -10.11
CA ALA A 200 -10.28 0.47 -10.85
C ALA A 200 -9.66 0.05 -12.19
N HIS A 201 -9.53 -1.24 -12.48
CA HIS A 201 -9.67 -2.38 -11.56
C HIS A 201 -8.36 -3.16 -11.62
N TYR A 202 -7.27 -2.52 -11.27
CA TYR A 202 -5.90 -3.04 -11.30
C TYR A 202 -4.95 -2.06 -10.59
N PRO A 203 -3.79 -2.53 -10.09
CA PRO A 203 -2.82 -1.63 -9.46
C PRO A 203 -2.29 -0.61 -10.47
N GLN A 204 -2.31 0.64 -10.07
CA GLN A 204 -1.84 1.74 -10.91
C GLN A 204 -0.31 1.80 -10.95
N ASP A 205 0.22 2.60 -11.88
CA ASP A 205 1.65 2.86 -12.00
C ASP A 205 2.25 3.38 -10.68
N PRO A 206 3.44 2.95 -10.27
CA PRO A 206 4.12 3.47 -9.08
C PRO A 206 4.26 5.00 -9.06
N ALA A 207 4.43 5.64 -10.22
CA ALA A 207 4.52 7.11 -10.30
C ALA A 207 3.18 7.80 -9.94
N PHE A 208 2.03 7.19 -10.25
CA PHE A 208 0.75 7.68 -9.79
C PHE A 208 0.60 7.53 -8.27
N MET A 209 1.03 6.40 -7.72
CA MET A 209 1.02 6.15 -6.28
C MET A 209 1.95 7.11 -5.53
N ASP A 210 3.13 7.41 -6.10
CA ASP A 210 4.05 8.42 -5.57
C ASP A 210 3.39 9.81 -5.52
N ALA A 211 2.65 10.17 -6.58
CA ALA A 211 1.90 11.41 -6.63
C ALA A 211 0.76 11.45 -5.58
N CYS A 212 0.07 10.33 -5.35
CA CYS A 212 -0.95 10.24 -4.30
C CYS A 212 -0.36 10.45 -2.90
N ASP A 213 0.82 9.87 -2.63
CA ASP A 213 1.55 10.08 -1.38
C ASP A 213 1.92 11.56 -1.17
N GLU A 214 2.39 12.24 -2.23
CA GLU A 214 2.83 13.64 -2.23
C GLU A 214 1.69 14.65 -2.16
N LEU A 215 0.58 14.36 -2.81
CA LEU A 215 -0.54 15.28 -2.97
C LEU A 215 -1.65 15.05 -1.91
N GLY A 216 -1.55 13.99 -1.14
CA GLY A 216 -2.54 13.68 -0.12
C GLY A 216 -3.85 13.15 -0.70
N LEU A 217 -3.78 12.11 -1.51
CA LEU A 217 -4.93 11.35 -1.98
C LEU A 217 -4.96 9.99 -1.27
N PHE A 218 -6.09 9.59 -0.73
CA PHE A 218 -6.30 8.23 -0.29
C PHE A 218 -6.49 7.31 -1.51
N VAL A 219 -5.98 6.10 -1.43
CA VAL A 219 -6.08 5.12 -2.51
C VAL A 219 -6.71 3.82 -2.00
N ILE A 220 -7.66 3.31 -2.76
CA ILE A 220 -8.17 1.95 -2.63
C ILE A 220 -7.45 1.11 -3.67
N GLU A 221 -6.60 0.19 -3.18
CA GLU A 221 -5.83 -0.70 -4.04
C GLU A 221 -6.61 -1.94 -4.43
N ASN A 222 -6.76 -2.14 -5.74
CA ASN A 222 -7.57 -3.21 -6.31
C ASN A 222 -6.70 -4.33 -6.88
N THR A 223 -7.19 -5.55 -6.70
CA THR A 223 -6.70 -6.72 -7.44
C THR A 223 -7.06 -6.59 -8.92
N PRO A 224 -6.18 -6.94 -9.86
CA PRO A 224 -6.49 -6.86 -11.28
C PRO A 224 -7.57 -7.86 -11.68
N GLY A 225 -8.57 -7.37 -12.42
CA GLY A 225 -9.65 -8.16 -12.99
C GLY A 225 -11.05 -7.79 -12.51
N TRP A 226 -12.04 -8.01 -13.37
CA TRP A 226 -13.46 -7.81 -13.09
C TRP A 226 -14.32 -8.64 -14.03
N GLN A 227 -15.54 -8.95 -13.60
CA GLN A 227 -16.60 -9.63 -14.40
C GLN A 227 -16.17 -10.97 -15.00
N PHE A 228 -15.10 -11.58 -14.48
CA PHE A 228 -14.59 -12.84 -15.00
C PHE A 228 -14.03 -13.72 -13.88
N TRP A 229 -14.48 -14.97 -13.88
CA TRP A 229 -13.96 -16.04 -13.04
C TRP A 229 -13.63 -17.26 -13.89
N ASN A 230 -12.43 -17.80 -13.68
CA ASN A 230 -12.05 -19.10 -14.25
C ASN A 230 -11.96 -20.13 -13.12
N PRO A 231 -12.70 -21.26 -13.19
CA PRO A 231 -12.68 -22.31 -12.17
C PRO A 231 -11.37 -23.11 -12.10
N GLU A 232 -10.48 -22.95 -13.09
CA GLU A 232 -9.18 -23.61 -13.06
C GLU A 232 -8.35 -23.15 -11.85
N PRO A 233 -7.79 -24.08 -11.04
CA PRO A 233 -7.04 -23.72 -9.83
C PRO A 233 -5.85 -22.79 -10.08
N SER A 234 -5.26 -22.83 -11.27
CA SER A 234 -4.18 -21.94 -11.67
C SER A 234 -4.60 -20.46 -11.68
N PHE A 235 -5.85 -20.17 -12.07
CA PHE A 235 -6.37 -18.80 -12.09
C PHE A 235 -6.39 -18.20 -10.69
N ALA A 236 -7.00 -18.89 -9.72
CA ALA A 236 -7.02 -18.42 -8.33
C ALA A 236 -5.60 -18.24 -7.76
N ASN A 237 -4.67 -19.13 -8.09
CA ASN A 237 -3.27 -19.02 -7.65
C ASN A 237 -2.56 -17.80 -8.23
N TYR A 238 -2.82 -17.43 -9.48
CA TYR A 238 -2.30 -16.18 -10.05
C TYR A 238 -2.86 -14.96 -9.30
N VAL A 239 -4.17 -14.92 -9.04
CA VAL A 239 -4.80 -13.84 -8.26
C VAL A 239 -4.20 -13.75 -6.84
N TYR A 240 -3.97 -14.88 -6.17
CA TYR A 240 -3.32 -14.90 -4.86
C TYR A 240 -1.91 -14.29 -4.89
N ASN A 241 -1.12 -14.60 -5.92
CA ASN A 241 0.20 -14.03 -6.11
C ASN A 241 0.14 -12.54 -6.42
N ASP A 242 -0.81 -12.10 -7.25
CA ASP A 242 -1.02 -10.69 -7.57
C ASP A 242 -1.31 -9.88 -6.30
N ILE A 243 -2.21 -10.38 -5.44
CA ILE A 243 -2.54 -9.72 -4.17
C ILE A 243 -1.30 -9.60 -3.27
N ARG A 244 -0.49 -10.67 -3.14
CA ARG A 244 0.75 -10.62 -2.37
C ARG A 244 1.71 -9.57 -2.92
N ASN A 245 1.89 -9.56 -4.24
CA ASN A 245 2.80 -8.63 -4.91
C ASN A 245 2.35 -7.16 -4.75
N ILE A 246 1.04 -6.89 -4.84
CA ILE A 246 0.48 -5.56 -4.66
C ILE A 246 0.70 -5.08 -3.22
N VAL A 247 0.37 -5.91 -2.23
CA VAL A 247 0.57 -5.55 -0.82
C VAL A 247 2.05 -5.28 -0.53
N ARG A 248 2.95 -6.14 -0.98
CA ARG A 248 4.40 -5.97 -0.80
C ARG A 248 4.94 -4.70 -1.47
N ARG A 249 4.43 -4.37 -2.67
CA ARG A 249 4.82 -3.16 -3.40
C ARG A 249 4.41 -1.88 -2.66
N ASP A 250 3.18 -1.84 -2.15
CA ASP A 250 2.55 -0.59 -1.70
C ASP A 250 2.34 -0.49 -0.18
N ARG A 251 2.71 -1.51 0.59
CA ARG A 251 2.51 -1.56 2.05
C ARG A 251 3.16 -0.42 2.86
N ASN A 252 4.14 0.27 2.29
CA ASN A 252 4.82 1.39 2.95
C ASN A 252 4.24 2.76 2.56
N ARG A 253 3.26 2.81 1.64
CA ARG A 253 2.68 4.05 1.12
C ARG A 253 1.64 4.64 2.07
N PRO A 254 1.74 5.90 2.46
CA PRO A 254 0.73 6.53 3.31
C PRO A 254 -0.60 6.76 2.60
N SER A 255 -0.61 6.87 1.28
CA SER A 255 -1.84 7.03 0.50
C SER A 255 -2.74 5.79 0.51
N VAL A 256 -2.19 4.58 0.65
CA VAL A 256 -3.00 3.36 0.67
C VAL A 256 -3.93 3.36 1.88
N TRP A 257 -5.23 3.46 1.60
CA TRP A 257 -6.29 3.59 2.59
C TRP A 257 -6.99 2.26 2.85
N LEU A 258 -7.34 1.56 1.76
CA LEU A 258 -8.01 0.27 1.79
C LEU A 258 -7.39 -0.68 0.76
N TRP A 259 -7.48 -1.97 1.07
CA TRP A 259 -7.19 -3.06 0.14
C TRP A 259 -8.49 -3.69 -0.32
N GLU A 260 -8.69 -3.77 -1.62
CA GLU A 260 -9.81 -4.46 -2.25
C GLU A 260 -9.29 -5.71 -2.99
N PRO A 261 -9.05 -6.81 -2.26
CA PRO A 261 -8.41 -8.01 -2.82
C PRO A 261 -9.36 -8.91 -3.60
N ILE A 262 -10.57 -8.46 -3.87
CA ILE A 262 -11.57 -9.19 -4.66
C ILE A 262 -11.50 -8.81 -6.13
N LEU A 263 -12.07 -9.66 -6.96
CA LEU A 263 -12.36 -9.34 -8.37
C LEU A 263 -13.67 -8.59 -8.45
N ASN A 264 -13.66 -7.38 -9.01
CA ASN A 264 -14.84 -6.53 -9.08
C ASN A 264 -15.97 -7.19 -9.88
N GLU A 265 -17.21 -7.10 -9.38
CA GLU A 265 -18.43 -7.60 -10.07
C GLU A 265 -18.30 -9.03 -10.62
N THR A 266 -17.63 -9.89 -9.86
CA THR A 266 -17.28 -11.23 -10.29
C THR A 266 -17.96 -12.29 -9.40
N TRP A 267 -18.48 -13.34 -10.02
CA TRP A 267 -19.10 -14.46 -9.33
C TRP A 267 -18.07 -15.53 -8.97
N TYR A 268 -17.25 -15.25 -7.96
CA TYR A 268 -16.25 -16.17 -7.40
C TYR A 268 -16.84 -17.04 -6.27
N PRO A 269 -16.22 -18.18 -5.92
CA PRO A 269 -16.60 -18.98 -4.76
C PRO A 269 -16.39 -18.24 -3.42
N ASP A 270 -17.18 -18.57 -2.40
CA ASP A 270 -17.13 -17.97 -1.07
C ASP A 270 -15.75 -18.13 -0.40
N ASP A 271 -15.16 -19.32 -0.52
CA ASP A 271 -13.83 -19.65 0.00
C ASP A 271 -12.73 -18.78 -0.64
N PHE A 272 -12.88 -18.37 -1.88
CA PHE A 272 -11.99 -17.42 -2.53
C PHE A 272 -12.00 -16.07 -1.79
N ALA A 273 -13.18 -15.51 -1.51
CA ALA A 273 -13.31 -14.23 -0.81
C ALA A 273 -12.62 -14.26 0.57
N LYS A 274 -12.85 -15.32 1.32
CA LYS A 274 -12.18 -15.55 2.62
C LYS A 274 -10.67 -15.67 2.48
N LYS A 275 -10.20 -16.41 1.48
CA LYS A 275 -8.78 -16.64 1.22
C LYS A 275 -8.05 -15.35 0.86
N VAL A 276 -8.56 -14.55 -0.07
CA VAL A 276 -7.89 -13.33 -0.53
C VAL A 276 -7.87 -12.26 0.57
N LYS A 277 -8.91 -12.14 1.38
CA LYS A 277 -8.90 -11.30 2.59
C LYS A 277 -7.78 -11.75 3.55
N GLY A 278 -7.66 -13.05 3.76
CA GLY A 278 -6.61 -13.65 4.60
C GLY A 278 -5.22 -13.31 4.11
N ILE A 279 -4.97 -13.38 2.80
CA ILE A 279 -3.68 -13.07 2.18
C ILE A 279 -3.23 -11.63 2.46
N VAL A 280 -4.14 -10.65 2.39
CA VAL A 280 -3.80 -9.25 2.73
C VAL A 280 -3.31 -9.15 4.17
N HIS A 281 -4.03 -9.77 5.12
CA HIS A 281 -3.64 -9.72 6.53
C HIS A 281 -2.41 -10.57 6.87
N GLU A 282 -2.13 -11.63 6.09
CA GLU A 282 -0.86 -12.36 6.17
C GLU A 282 0.32 -11.47 5.76
N GLU A 283 0.19 -10.71 4.68
CA GLU A 283 1.24 -9.82 4.17
C GLU A 283 1.37 -8.51 4.96
N TYR A 284 0.27 -8.04 5.58
CA TYR A 284 0.26 -6.86 6.44
C TYR A 284 -0.38 -7.19 7.81
N PRO A 285 0.32 -7.92 8.71
CA PRO A 285 -0.22 -8.36 10.00
C PRO A 285 -0.12 -7.29 11.10
N TYR A 286 -0.29 -6.04 10.76
CA TYR A 286 -0.14 -4.89 11.66
C TYR A 286 -1.41 -4.06 11.74
N PRO A 287 -1.56 -3.16 12.74
CA PRO A 287 -2.65 -2.19 12.77
C PRO A 287 -2.76 -1.38 11.48
N TYR A 288 -3.95 -0.83 11.25
CA TYR A 288 -4.26 0.05 10.12
C TYR A 288 -4.29 -0.65 8.75
N CYS A 289 -4.49 -1.98 8.75
CA CYS A 289 -4.75 -2.78 7.56
C CYS A 289 -6.24 -3.09 7.47
N TYR A 290 -6.92 -2.52 6.49
CA TYR A 290 -8.36 -2.70 6.28
C TYR A 290 -8.63 -3.21 4.88
N THR A 291 -9.58 -4.14 4.79
CA THR A 291 -10.02 -4.72 3.52
C THR A 291 -11.46 -4.34 3.24
N ALA A 292 -11.78 -4.13 1.96
CA ALA A 292 -13.09 -3.75 1.49
C ALA A 292 -13.61 -4.71 0.43
N CYS A 293 -14.93 -4.82 0.35
CA CYS A 293 -15.64 -5.69 -0.58
C CYS A 293 -17.03 -5.13 -0.85
N ASP A 294 -17.60 -5.46 -2.02
CA ASP A 294 -18.98 -5.19 -2.32
C ASP A 294 -19.90 -5.91 -1.32
N ALA A 295 -20.86 -5.18 -0.75
CA ALA A 295 -21.82 -5.72 0.21
C ALA A 295 -22.68 -6.86 -0.37
N THR A 296 -22.87 -6.87 -1.69
CA THR A 296 -23.66 -7.89 -2.40
C THR A 296 -22.83 -9.10 -2.82
N ALA A 297 -21.51 -9.03 -2.74
CA ALA A 297 -20.63 -10.13 -3.12
C ALA A 297 -20.64 -11.26 -2.09
N LYS A 298 -20.42 -12.48 -2.57
CA LYS A 298 -20.21 -13.63 -1.67
C LYS A 298 -19.00 -13.38 -0.78
N GLY A 299 -19.12 -13.70 0.51
CA GLY A 299 -18.06 -13.54 1.49
C GLY A 299 -17.84 -12.10 1.98
N SER A 300 -18.74 -11.18 1.67
CA SER A 300 -18.67 -9.78 2.12
C SER A 300 -18.63 -9.65 3.65
N GLU A 301 -19.18 -10.61 4.37
CA GLU A 301 -19.16 -10.67 5.83
C GLU A 301 -17.75 -10.79 6.41
N TYR A 302 -16.76 -11.29 5.67
CA TYR A 302 -15.37 -11.40 6.13
C TYR A 302 -14.64 -10.06 6.15
N TYR A 303 -15.10 -9.04 5.41
CA TYR A 303 -14.39 -7.78 5.17
C TYR A 303 -14.70 -6.73 6.22
N ASN A 304 -13.75 -5.80 6.41
CA ASN A 304 -13.88 -4.72 7.38
C ASN A 304 -14.87 -3.65 6.91
N ILE A 305 -14.86 -3.36 5.62
CA ILE A 305 -15.63 -2.29 4.98
C ILE A 305 -16.49 -2.90 3.88
N GLN A 306 -17.72 -2.42 3.74
CA GLN A 306 -18.63 -2.85 2.68
C GLN A 306 -18.91 -1.71 1.71
N PHE A 307 -18.84 -1.99 0.42
CA PHE A 307 -19.28 -1.07 -0.61
C PHE A 307 -20.76 -1.27 -0.87
N THR A 308 -21.47 -0.17 -1.00
CA THR A 308 -22.89 -0.13 -1.36
C THR A 308 -23.07 0.50 -2.74
N HIS A 309 -24.23 0.26 -3.32
CA HIS A 309 -24.66 0.96 -4.54
C HIS A 309 -25.92 1.75 -4.24
N PRO A 310 -26.12 2.93 -4.87
CA PRO A 310 -27.42 3.57 -4.86
C PRO A 310 -28.45 2.64 -5.55
N LEU A 311 -29.68 2.65 -5.07
CA LEU A 311 -30.75 1.91 -5.73
C LEU A 311 -31.02 2.54 -7.10
N SER A 312 -30.94 1.72 -8.15
CA SER A 312 -31.26 2.15 -9.51
C SER A 312 -32.70 2.66 -9.57
N GLY A 313 -32.88 3.86 -10.09
CA GLY A 313 -34.21 4.48 -10.27
C GLY A 313 -34.76 5.17 -9.00
N ASP A 314 -34.03 5.19 -7.88
CA ASP A 314 -34.43 5.93 -6.70
C ASP A 314 -33.90 7.38 -6.77
N PRO A 315 -34.81 8.39 -6.93
CA PRO A 315 -34.37 9.79 -6.99
C PRO A 315 -33.79 10.32 -5.69
N THR A 316 -33.94 9.60 -4.58
CA THR A 316 -33.39 9.97 -3.26
C THR A 316 -31.99 9.37 -3.03
N TRP A 317 -31.50 8.55 -3.96
CA TRP A 317 -30.21 7.86 -3.86
C TRP A 317 -30.05 7.06 -2.57
N THR A 318 -31.14 6.45 -2.10
CA THR A 318 -31.08 5.59 -0.93
C THR A 318 -30.18 4.39 -1.20
N LEU A 319 -29.32 4.12 -0.24
CA LEU A 319 -28.45 2.94 -0.29
C LEU A 319 -29.32 1.68 -0.25
N SER A 320 -28.86 0.61 -0.88
CA SER A 320 -29.47 -0.72 -0.73
C SER A 320 -29.20 -1.24 0.70
N SER A 321 -29.93 -0.67 1.66
CA SER A 321 -29.76 -0.90 3.11
C SER A 321 -29.93 -2.36 3.51
N ASP A 322 -30.66 -3.14 2.73
CA ASP A 322 -31.01 -4.52 3.06
C ASP A 322 -29.84 -5.50 3.07
N LYS A 323 -28.66 -5.06 2.56
CA LYS A 323 -27.47 -5.91 2.44
C LYS A 323 -26.24 -5.38 3.18
N VAL A 324 -26.38 -4.23 3.85
CA VAL A 324 -25.30 -3.65 4.63
C VAL A 324 -25.36 -4.16 6.07
N ASP A 325 -24.26 -4.68 6.56
CA ASP A 325 -24.12 -5.01 7.98
C ASP A 325 -24.00 -3.71 8.80
N PRO A 326 -24.99 -3.36 9.65
CA PRO A 326 -24.97 -2.11 10.43
C PRO A 326 -23.81 -2.03 11.44
N LYS A 327 -23.11 -3.14 11.67
CA LYS A 327 -21.91 -3.20 12.52
C LYS A 327 -20.63 -2.88 11.76
N LYS A 328 -20.71 -2.62 10.46
CA LYS A 328 -19.54 -2.29 9.60
C LYS A 328 -19.65 -0.87 9.09
N ASN A 329 -18.52 -0.30 8.75
CA ASN A 329 -18.50 0.92 7.95
C ASN A 329 -18.78 0.58 6.48
N TYR A 330 -19.43 1.49 5.80
CA TYR A 330 -19.74 1.35 4.38
C TYR A 330 -19.62 2.70 3.65
N PHE A 331 -19.43 2.64 2.35
CA PHE A 331 -19.52 3.79 1.45
C PHE A 331 -19.89 3.34 0.03
N THR A 332 -20.37 4.27 -0.77
CA THR A 332 -20.69 4.02 -2.17
C THR A 332 -19.42 4.08 -3.00
N ARG A 333 -19.08 2.99 -3.71
CA ARG A 333 -17.86 2.93 -4.56
C ARG A 333 -18.07 3.51 -5.95
N GLU A 334 -19.28 3.44 -6.44
CA GLU A 334 -19.67 3.90 -7.78
C GLU A 334 -21.09 4.46 -7.73
N TRP A 335 -21.24 5.68 -8.21
CA TRP A 335 -22.55 6.30 -8.40
C TRP A 335 -22.42 7.43 -9.41
N GLY A 336 -23.45 7.57 -10.30
CA GLY A 336 -23.45 8.56 -11.39
C GLY A 336 -24.31 8.12 -12.54
#